data_d35a9a289a82a5c2ad69c72e2aeb2ec0
#
_entry.id   d35a9a289a82a5c2ad69c72e2aeb2ec0
#
_cell.length_a   1.000
_cell.length_b   1.000
_cell.length_c   1.000
_cell.angle_alpha   90.00
_cell.angle_beta   90.00
_cell.angle_gamma   90.00
#
_symmetry.space_group_name_H-M   'P 1'
#
loop_
_entity.id
_entity.type
_entity.pdbx_description
1 polymer ?
#
loop_
_entity_poly.entity_id
_entity_poly.type
_entity_poly.pdbx_seq_one_letter_code
_entity_poly.pdbx_strand_id
1 'polypeptide(L)'
;MERKFILSCCSTVDLPYSYMQSRDIPVLFYTYVVDGQEYVDDMGRDPEALPRFYRFLEAGKLPQTSQINVGTYLDFFEAQLEKGDLLHIAFTSGQSGSVHNAVAAAKLLQEKYPDKKLVVIDSLCSSTGYGLLVDAAADLRDSGATLEETARWVLENRNKVHHQFFSSNMTQFRRTGRVSGTAAMVATIMNICPIMRLDDKGAIKAYSKVRGKKKAVETTVNAMEQHAQGGRDYDQRCFVCHSQCPEDAALLITALEERFPHLKGKIRLCDIGTIIGSHSGPGTVAVFFLGDERPTMD
;
A
#
# COMPACT_ATOMS: atom_id res chain seq x y z
N MET A 1 18.98 4.83 20.21
CA MET A 1 18.43 3.89 21.22
C MET A 1 18.43 2.51 20.61
N GLU A 2 18.63 1.46 21.41
CA GLU A 2 18.55 0.08 20.95
C GLU A 2 17.09 -0.26 20.62
N ARG A 3 16.86 -0.88 19.45
CA ARG A 3 15.53 -1.29 19.02
C ARG A 3 15.09 -2.51 19.81
N LYS A 4 13.90 -2.45 20.40
CA LYS A 4 13.39 -3.49 21.31
C LYS A 4 12.75 -4.67 20.58
N PHE A 5 12.46 -4.54 19.29
CA PHE A 5 11.83 -5.56 18.47
C PHE A 5 12.10 -5.32 16.98
N ILE A 6 11.85 -6.32 16.15
CA ILE A 6 11.93 -6.26 14.71
C ILE A 6 10.56 -5.88 14.15
N LEU A 7 10.53 -4.84 13.32
CA LEU A 7 9.35 -4.47 12.53
C LEU A 7 9.55 -4.97 11.09
N SER A 8 8.62 -5.72 10.55
CA SER A 8 8.67 -6.23 9.18
C SER A 8 7.38 -5.99 8.40
N CYS A 9 7.47 -6.06 7.09
CA CYS A 9 6.34 -5.89 6.17
C CYS A 9 6.52 -6.73 4.89
N CYS A 10 5.59 -6.56 3.93
CA CYS A 10 5.69 -7.16 2.60
C CYS A 10 6.08 -6.11 1.54
N SER A 11 6.56 -6.56 0.37
CA SER A 11 6.98 -5.69 -0.73
C SER A 11 5.88 -4.75 -1.26
N THR A 12 4.61 -5.13 -1.09
CA THR A 12 3.43 -4.34 -1.49
C THR A 12 3.26 -3.00 -0.73
N VAL A 13 4.24 -2.58 0.06
CA VAL A 13 4.34 -1.22 0.62
C VAL A 13 4.65 -0.15 -0.43
N ASP A 14 5.12 -0.55 -1.60
CA ASP A 14 5.50 0.32 -2.73
C ASP A 14 6.43 1.49 -2.31
N LEU A 15 7.32 1.23 -1.35
CA LEU A 15 8.44 2.11 -1.00
C LEU A 15 9.73 1.52 -1.57
N PRO A 16 10.75 2.33 -1.91
CA PRO A 16 12.03 1.81 -2.38
C PRO A 16 12.68 0.87 -1.37
N TYR A 17 13.25 -0.25 -1.84
CA TYR A 17 13.93 -1.21 -0.96
C TYR A 17 15.06 -0.56 -0.15
N SER A 18 15.82 0.35 -0.77
CA SER A 18 16.88 1.11 -0.09
C SER A 18 16.34 1.91 1.11
N TYR A 19 15.11 2.42 1.01
CA TYR A 19 14.45 3.09 2.13
C TYR A 19 14.12 2.11 3.25
N MET A 20 13.57 0.94 2.95
CA MET A 20 13.27 -0.10 3.95
C MET A 20 14.56 -0.58 4.65
N GLN A 21 15.64 -0.75 3.89
CA GLN A 21 16.96 -1.08 4.45
C GLN A 21 17.48 0.01 5.39
N SER A 22 17.37 1.29 5.01
CA SER A 22 17.81 2.41 5.85
C SER A 22 17.07 2.50 7.18
N ARG A 23 15.83 1.98 7.22
CA ARG A 23 14.98 1.89 8.42
C ARG A 23 15.14 0.54 9.14
N ASP A 24 15.99 -0.37 8.64
CA ASP A 24 16.14 -1.73 9.17
C ASP A 24 14.79 -2.44 9.33
N ILE A 25 14.03 -2.48 8.23
CA ILE A 25 12.74 -3.14 8.13
C ILE A 25 12.89 -4.33 7.17
N PRO A 26 12.96 -5.58 7.67
CA PRO A 26 12.94 -6.78 6.84
C PRO A 26 11.67 -6.85 6.00
N VAL A 27 11.81 -7.17 4.71
CA VAL A 27 10.72 -7.23 3.75
C VAL A 27 10.53 -8.64 3.24
N LEU A 28 9.30 -9.14 3.29
CA LEU A 28 8.90 -10.37 2.62
C LEU A 28 8.39 -10.04 1.21
N PHE A 29 9.07 -10.58 0.19
CA PHE A 29 8.78 -10.26 -1.20
C PHE A 29 7.65 -11.13 -1.76
N TYR A 30 6.70 -10.48 -2.41
CA TYR A 30 5.74 -11.14 -3.29
C TYR A 30 6.39 -11.50 -4.62
N THR A 31 5.74 -12.43 -5.34
CA THR A 31 6.09 -12.80 -6.72
C THR A 31 4.91 -12.67 -7.65
N TYR A 32 5.19 -12.55 -8.94
CA TYR A 32 4.21 -12.61 -10.02
C TYR A 32 4.75 -13.46 -11.17
N VAL A 33 3.83 -14.05 -11.94
CA VAL A 33 4.16 -14.93 -13.07
C VAL A 33 3.69 -14.27 -14.37
N VAL A 34 4.53 -14.27 -15.39
CA VAL A 34 4.20 -13.87 -16.76
C VAL A 34 4.67 -14.96 -17.70
N ASP A 35 3.76 -15.50 -18.51
CA ASP A 35 4.04 -16.58 -19.48
C ASP A 35 4.78 -17.79 -18.86
N GLY A 36 4.42 -18.14 -17.63
CA GLY A 36 5.01 -19.26 -16.91
C GLY A 36 6.34 -18.95 -16.21
N GLN A 37 6.90 -17.76 -16.38
CA GLN A 37 8.11 -17.34 -15.68
C GLN A 37 7.77 -16.51 -14.43
N GLU A 38 8.38 -16.85 -13.30
CA GLU A 38 8.22 -16.15 -12.04
C GLU A 38 9.21 -14.98 -11.93
N TYR A 39 8.73 -13.88 -11.37
CA TYR A 39 9.48 -12.65 -11.09
C TYR A 39 9.19 -12.18 -9.67
N VAL A 40 10.20 -11.60 -9.03
CA VAL A 40 10.09 -11.02 -7.69
C VAL A 40 9.66 -9.55 -7.79
N ASP A 41 8.77 -9.12 -6.90
CA ASP A 41 8.46 -7.71 -6.65
C ASP A 41 9.59 -7.08 -5.83
N ASP A 42 10.67 -6.67 -6.51
CA ASP A 42 11.97 -6.40 -5.90
C ASP A 42 12.13 -4.98 -5.33
N MET A 43 11.09 -4.15 -5.44
CA MET A 43 11.03 -2.79 -4.88
C MET A 43 12.16 -1.87 -5.40
N GLY A 44 12.56 -2.06 -6.66
CA GLY A 44 13.54 -1.23 -7.35
C GLY A 44 15.01 -1.58 -7.04
N ARG A 45 15.31 -2.80 -6.56
CA ARG A 45 16.70 -3.29 -6.48
C ARG A 45 17.32 -3.47 -7.86
N ASP A 46 16.55 -4.01 -8.81
CA ASP A 46 16.87 -4.00 -10.23
C ASP A 46 16.13 -2.83 -10.89
N PRO A 47 16.81 -1.78 -11.38
CA PRO A 47 16.18 -0.64 -12.02
C PRO A 47 15.38 -1.01 -13.27
N GLU A 48 15.65 -2.17 -13.88
CA GLU A 48 14.93 -2.68 -15.04
C GLU A 48 13.67 -3.49 -14.68
N ALA A 49 13.49 -3.90 -13.42
CA ALA A 49 12.37 -4.76 -13.03
C ALA A 49 11.02 -4.10 -13.28
N LEU A 50 10.81 -2.87 -12.82
CA LEU A 50 9.56 -2.14 -13.00
C LEU A 50 9.31 -1.74 -14.47
N PRO A 51 10.26 -1.17 -15.22
CA PRO A 51 10.11 -0.95 -16.66
C PRO A 51 9.78 -2.23 -17.44
N ARG A 52 10.46 -3.34 -17.14
CA ARG A 52 10.19 -4.66 -17.75
C ARG A 52 8.76 -5.12 -17.50
N PHE A 53 8.28 -4.99 -16.27
CA PHE A 53 6.91 -5.34 -15.89
C PHE A 53 5.87 -4.55 -16.70
N TYR A 54 6.03 -3.23 -16.85
CA TYR A 54 5.09 -2.44 -17.62
C TYR A 54 5.15 -2.73 -19.12
N ARG A 55 6.32 -3.05 -19.68
CA ARG A 55 6.42 -3.56 -21.07
C ARG A 55 5.61 -4.85 -21.27
N PHE A 56 5.54 -5.74 -20.25
CA PHE A 56 4.65 -6.91 -20.32
C PHE A 56 3.19 -6.51 -20.43
N LEU A 57 2.74 -5.55 -19.64
CA LEU A 57 1.35 -5.04 -19.71
C LEU A 57 1.03 -4.38 -21.05
N GLU A 58 1.94 -3.57 -21.58
CA GLU A 58 1.84 -2.93 -22.89
C GLU A 58 1.76 -3.95 -24.03
N ALA A 59 2.52 -5.04 -23.93
CA ALA A 59 2.45 -6.16 -24.85
C ALA A 59 1.18 -7.04 -24.68
N GLY A 60 0.26 -6.64 -23.79
CA GLY A 60 -1.00 -7.36 -23.54
C GLY A 60 -0.85 -8.62 -22.68
N LYS A 61 0.33 -8.87 -22.11
CA LYS A 61 0.56 -9.99 -21.20
C LYS A 61 -0.18 -9.78 -19.88
N LEU A 62 -0.48 -10.88 -19.20
CA LEU A 62 -1.27 -10.90 -17.97
C LEU A 62 -0.43 -11.40 -16.80
N PRO A 63 0.18 -10.50 -16.02
CA PRO A 63 0.83 -10.90 -14.78
C PRO A 63 -0.17 -11.55 -13.83
N GLN A 64 0.20 -12.69 -13.25
CA GLN A 64 -0.57 -13.42 -12.26
C GLN A 64 0.14 -13.35 -10.92
N THR A 65 -0.52 -12.81 -9.91
CA THR A 65 0.00 -12.72 -8.55
C THR A 65 -0.53 -13.86 -7.69
N SER A 66 0.27 -14.33 -6.76
CA SER A 66 -0.10 -15.36 -5.79
C SER A 66 -0.09 -14.81 -4.37
N GLN A 67 -0.89 -15.43 -3.49
CA GLN A 67 -0.74 -15.20 -2.06
C GLN A 67 0.58 -15.80 -1.58
N ILE A 68 1.24 -15.13 -0.64
CA ILE A 68 2.35 -15.74 0.09
C ILE A 68 1.78 -16.90 0.91
N ASN A 69 2.37 -18.08 0.77
CA ASN A 69 1.92 -19.29 1.46
C ASN A 69 2.47 -19.38 2.90
N VAL A 70 1.92 -20.31 3.70
CA VAL A 70 2.31 -20.50 5.10
C VAL A 70 3.78 -20.87 5.23
N GLY A 71 4.33 -21.74 4.37
CA GLY A 71 5.73 -22.15 4.41
C GLY A 71 6.69 -20.97 4.24
N THR A 72 6.42 -20.11 3.25
CA THR A 72 7.21 -18.89 3.02
C THR A 72 7.17 -17.93 4.22
N TYR A 73 6.01 -17.80 4.89
CA TYR A 73 5.91 -17.02 6.12
C TYR A 73 6.66 -17.68 7.29
N LEU A 74 6.62 -19.00 7.41
CA LEU A 74 7.36 -19.73 8.44
C LEU A 74 8.85 -19.44 8.33
N ASP A 75 9.43 -19.62 7.14
CA ASP A 75 10.87 -19.41 6.91
C ASP A 75 11.26 -17.96 7.19
N PHE A 76 10.45 -17.01 6.73
CA PHE A 76 10.73 -15.58 6.94
C PHE A 76 10.62 -15.18 8.42
N PHE A 77 9.57 -15.58 9.11
CA PHE A 77 9.34 -15.23 10.52
C PHE A 77 10.36 -15.88 11.43
N GLU A 78 10.68 -17.13 11.19
CA GLU A 78 11.68 -17.88 11.99
C GLU A 78 13.04 -17.18 11.93
N ALA A 79 13.51 -16.80 10.73
CA ALA A 79 14.76 -16.07 10.55
C ALA A 79 14.79 -14.69 11.26
N GLN A 80 13.62 -14.08 11.53
CA GLN A 80 13.54 -12.85 12.31
C GLN A 80 13.45 -13.14 13.81
N LEU A 81 12.70 -14.15 14.23
CA LEU A 81 12.55 -14.54 15.65
C LEU A 81 13.88 -14.96 16.29
N GLU A 82 14.80 -15.53 15.52
CA GLU A 82 16.16 -15.80 15.97
C GLU A 82 16.89 -14.54 16.49
N LYS A 83 16.55 -13.37 15.91
CA LYS A 83 17.16 -12.09 16.24
C LYS A 83 16.42 -11.31 17.33
N GLY A 84 15.12 -11.56 17.52
CA GLY A 84 14.30 -10.86 18.52
C GLY A 84 12.80 -11.05 18.34
N ASP A 85 12.03 -10.35 19.16
CA ASP A 85 10.57 -10.27 19.02
C ASP A 85 10.19 -9.62 17.70
N LEU A 86 9.09 -10.05 17.08
CA LEU A 86 8.70 -9.62 15.73
C LEU A 86 7.28 -9.04 15.70
N LEU A 87 7.15 -7.82 15.19
CA LEU A 87 5.90 -7.24 14.71
C LEU A 87 5.89 -7.25 13.19
N HIS A 88 4.98 -8.03 12.59
CA HIS A 88 4.74 -8.03 11.16
C HIS A 88 3.45 -7.29 10.82
N ILE A 89 3.56 -6.19 10.10
CA ILE A 89 2.39 -5.52 9.53
C ILE A 89 2.17 -6.13 8.15
N ALA A 90 1.01 -6.77 7.93
CA ALA A 90 0.69 -7.49 6.70
C ALA A 90 -0.13 -6.64 5.73
N PHE A 91 -0.06 -6.95 4.45
CA PHE A 91 -0.92 -6.39 3.41
C PHE A 91 -2.40 -6.70 3.68
N THR A 92 -3.29 -5.79 3.33
CA THR A 92 -4.73 -5.84 3.62
C THR A 92 -5.42 -7.15 3.24
N SER A 93 -6.22 -7.68 4.17
CA SER A 93 -7.15 -8.82 3.92
C SER A 93 -8.23 -8.48 2.90
N GLY A 94 -8.57 -7.20 2.74
CA GLY A 94 -9.58 -6.75 1.78
C GLY A 94 -9.21 -6.96 0.30
N GLN A 95 -7.94 -7.31 0.01
CA GLN A 95 -7.44 -7.52 -1.36
C GLN A 95 -6.69 -8.84 -1.55
N SER A 96 -6.18 -9.44 -0.46
CA SER A 96 -5.41 -10.69 -0.50
C SER A 96 -5.59 -11.52 0.76
N GLY A 97 -5.72 -12.82 0.61
CA GLY A 97 -5.75 -13.76 1.74
C GLY A 97 -4.39 -14.03 2.41
N SER A 98 -3.29 -13.42 1.96
CA SER A 98 -1.94 -13.66 2.50
C SER A 98 -1.83 -13.44 4.01
N VAL A 99 -2.55 -12.48 4.57
CA VAL A 99 -2.54 -12.23 6.02
C VAL A 99 -3.03 -13.42 6.83
N HIS A 100 -3.99 -14.21 6.32
CA HIS A 100 -4.46 -15.42 7.01
C HIS A 100 -3.34 -16.48 7.07
N ASN A 101 -2.53 -16.60 6.01
CA ASN A 101 -1.36 -17.46 5.97
C ASN A 101 -0.27 -16.97 6.95
N ALA A 102 -0.08 -15.66 7.06
CA ALA A 102 0.83 -15.06 8.05
C ALA A 102 0.40 -15.37 9.48
N VAL A 103 -0.90 -15.24 9.78
CA VAL A 103 -1.46 -15.58 11.11
C VAL A 103 -1.32 -17.07 11.41
N ALA A 104 -1.55 -17.94 10.41
CA ALA A 104 -1.36 -19.39 10.59
C ALA A 104 0.11 -19.74 10.88
N ALA A 105 1.05 -19.15 10.13
CA ALA A 105 2.48 -19.33 10.38
C ALA A 105 2.89 -18.83 11.78
N ALA A 106 2.37 -17.66 12.18
CA ALA A 106 2.66 -17.11 13.50
C ALA A 106 2.21 -18.02 14.64
N LYS A 107 1.03 -18.65 14.53
CA LYS A 107 0.55 -19.62 15.53
C LYS A 107 1.47 -20.83 15.67
N LEU A 108 1.92 -21.39 14.54
CA LEU A 108 2.84 -22.54 14.55
C LEU A 108 4.20 -22.18 15.18
N LEU A 109 4.72 -21.00 14.88
CA LEU A 109 5.99 -20.53 15.43
C LEU A 109 5.87 -20.16 16.92
N GLN A 110 4.72 -19.66 17.38
CA GLN A 110 4.51 -19.36 18.79
C GLN A 110 4.55 -20.63 19.66
N GLU A 111 4.12 -21.77 19.12
CA GLU A 111 4.26 -23.08 19.80
C GLU A 111 5.74 -23.53 19.88
N LYS A 112 6.52 -23.23 18.82
CA LYS A 112 7.95 -23.57 18.75
C LYS A 112 8.84 -22.62 19.58
N TYR A 113 8.45 -21.33 19.67
CA TYR A 113 9.19 -20.27 20.36
C TYR A 113 8.33 -19.57 21.41
N PRO A 114 7.97 -20.26 22.52
CA PRO A 114 7.02 -19.74 23.52
C PRO A 114 7.54 -18.47 24.24
N ASP A 115 8.85 -18.28 24.33
CA ASP A 115 9.48 -17.14 24.99
C ASP A 115 9.66 -15.91 24.05
N LYS A 116 9.30 -16.03 22.77
CA LYS A 116 9.36 -14.94 21.79
C LYS A 116 7.98 -14.41 21.49
N LYS A 117 7.90 -13.12 21.21
CA LYS A 117 6.66 -12.49 20.77
C LYS A 117 6.65 -12.38 19.24
N LEU A 118 5.60 -12.92 18.63
CA LEU A 118 5.31 -12.76 17.22
C LEU A 118 3.89 -12.23 17.04
N VAL A 119 3.80 -10.96 16.61
CA VAL A 119 2.52 -10.30 16.36
C VAL A 119 2.35 -10.01 14.89
N VAL A 120 1.24 -10.44 14.30
CA VAL A 120 0.85 -10.16 12.93
C VAL A 120 -0.38 -9.26 12.94
N ILE A 121 -0.31 -8.12 12.24
CA ILE A 121 -1.43 -7.18 12.12
C ILE A 121 -1.80 -7.02 10.66
N ASP A 122 -3.08 -7.21 10.35
CA ASP A 122 -3.67 -6.80 9.09
C ASP A 122 -3.68 -5.26 9.01
N SER A 123 -2.96 -4.69 8.07
CA SER A 123 -2.87 -3.23 7.92
C SER A 123 -4.18 -2.58 7.47
N LEU A 124 -5.06 -3.34 6.82
CA LEU A 124 -6.21 -2.82 6.07
C LEU A 124 -5.81 -1.72 5.06
N CYS A 125 -4.54 -1.67 4.67
CA CYS A 125 -3.92 -0.69 3.79
C CYS A 125 -3.25 -1.36 2.58
N SER A 126 -3.02 -0.59 1.52
CA SER A 126 -2.47 -1.05 0.25
C SER A 126 -1.45 -0.06 -0.30
N SER A 127 -0.50 -0.54 -1.11
CA SER A 127 0.48 0.31 -1.80
C SER A 127 1.22 1.25 -0.82
N THR A 128 1.58 2.45 -1.25
CA THR A 128 2.30 3.42 -0.42
C THR A 128 1.51 3.89 0.82
N GLY A 129 0.19 3.69 0.88
CA GLY A 129 -0.59 3.90 2.11
C GLY A 129 -0.29 2.84 3.19
N TYR A 130 -0.07 1.60 2.78
CA TYR A 130 0.48 0.57 3.65
C TYR A 130 1.92 0.94 4.06
N GLY A 131 2.71 1.46 3.13
CA GLY A 131 4.04 2.01 3.41
C GLY A 131 4.02 3.14 4.43
N LEU A 132 3.04 4.06 4.35
CA LEU A 132 2.85 5.15 5.32
C LEU A 132 2.61 4.62 6.74
N LEU A 133 1.75 3.61 6.89
CA LEU A 133 1.47 2.98 8.18
C LEU A 133 2.72 2.29 8.77
N VAL A 134 3.47 1.55 7.93
CA VAL A 134 4.71 0.88 8.34
C VAL A 134 5.78 1.89 8.73
N ASP A 135 5.92 2.99 7.98
CA ASP A 135 6.89 4.05 8.25
C ASP A 135 6.59 4.80 9.56
N ALA A 136 5.31 5.06 9.85
CA ALA A 136 4.90 5.65 11.11
C ALA A 136 5.13 4.70 12.31
N ALA A 137 4.88 3.40 12.13
CA ALA A 137 5.21 2.39 13.13
C ALA A 137 6.73 2.28 13.40
N ALA A 138 7.54 2.47 12.34
CA ALA A 138 8.99 2.49 12.47
C ALA A 138 9.49 3.70 13.29
N ASP A 139 8.85 4.88 13.20
CA ASP A 139 9.20 6.02 14.04
C ASP A 139 8.94 5.73 15.52
N LEU A 140 7.82 5.09 15.85
CA LEU A 140 7.52 4.67 17.22
C LEU A 140 8.58 3.70 17.75
N ARG A 141 8.91 2.65 16.97
CA ARG A 141 9.99 1.72 17.32
C ARG A 141 11.32 2.44 17.55
N ASP A 142 11.69 3.32 16.62
CA ASP A 142 12.97 4.05 16.65
C ASP A 142 13.01 5.09 17.78
N SER A 143 11.86 5.58 18.26
CA SER A 143 11.73 6.42 19.46
C SER A 143 11.77 5.61 20.78
N GLY A 144 11.84 4.28 20.72
CA GLY A 144 11.97 3.41 21.87
C GLY A 144 10.65 2.82 22.41
N ALA A 145 9.53 2.95 21.66
CA ALA A 145 8.28 2.27 21.99
C ALA A 145 8.47 0.75 22.02
N THR A 146 7.68 0.07 22.83
CA THR A 146 7.63 -1.41 22.88
C THR A 146 6.86 -1.96 21.69
N LEU A 147 6.96 -3.28 21.48
CA LEU A 147 6.20 -3.99 20.46
C LEU A 147 4.69 -3.79 20.67
N GLU A 148 4.23 -3.92 21.92
CA GLU A 148 2.82 -3.80 22.29
C GLU A 148 2.28 -2.38 22.09
N GLU A 149 3.07 -1.35 22.42
CA GLU A 149 2.71 0.06 22.20
C GLU A 149 2.59 0.36 20.71
N THR A 150 3.56 -0.12 19.92
CA THR A 150 3.55 0.06 18.47
C THR A 150 2.40 -0.73 17.82
N ALA A 151 2.17 -1.97 18.22
CA ALA A 151 1.07 -2.79 17.72
C ALA A 151 -0.29 -2.16 18.02
N ARG A 152 -0.48 -1.63 19.23
CA ARG A 152 -1.70 -0.90 19.62
C ARG A 152 -1.91 0.32 18.75
N TRP A 153 -0.87 1.14 18.55
CA TRP A 153 -0.95 2.32 17.69
C TRP A 153 -1.34 1.96 16.26
N VAL A 154 -0.75 0.89 15.69
CA VAL A 154 -1.08 0.39 14.35
C VAL A 154 -2.56 0.01 14.26
N LEU A 155 -3.07 -0.74 15.24
CA LEU A 155 -4.49 -1.15 15.29
C LEU A 155 -5.45 0.05 15.38
N GLU A 156 -5.09 1.07 16.16
CA GLU A 156 -5.90 2.28 16.36
C GLU A 156 -5.86 3.24 15.14
N ASN A 157 -4.82 3.15 14.31
CA ASN A 157 -4.61 4.11 13.21
C ASN A 157 -4.73 3.50 11.81
N ARG A 158 -4.74 2.18 11.64
CA ARG A 158 -4.81 1.54 10.31
C ARG A 158 -6.03 1.96 9.50
N ASN A 159 -7.17 2.22 10.14
CA ASN A 159 -8.39 2.72 9.49
C ASN A 159 -8.41 4.25 9.28
N LYS A 160 -7.41 4.96 9.79
CA LYS A 160 -7.24 6.41 9.59
C LYS A 160 -6.26 6.73 8.46
N VAL A 161 -5.60 5.72 7.87
CA VAL A 161 -4.79 5.91 6.66
C VAL A 161 -5.72 5.92 5.46
N HIS A 162 -5.98 7.11 4.93
CA HIS A 162 -6.78 7.29 3.74
C HIS A 162 -6.00 6.91 2.47
N HIS A 163 -6.73 6.35 1.53
CA HIS A 163 -6.29 5.97 0.19
C HIS A 163 -7.26 6.62 -0.78
N GLN A 164 -6.90 7.73 -1.39
CA GLN A 164 -7.74 8.42 -2.38
C GLN A 164 -7.05 8.33 -3.73
N PHE A 165 -7.70 7.73 -4.72
CA PHE A 165 -7.08 7.49 -6.01
C PHE A 165 -8.07 7.50 -7.17
N PHE A 166 -7.54 7.74 -8.36
CA PHE A 166 -8.26 7.61 -9.61
C PHE A 166 -7.43 6.83 -10.62
N SER A 167 -8.08 6.31 -11.64
CA SER A 167 -7.39 5.69 -12.76
C SER A 167 -8.01 6.14 -14.09
N SER A 168 -7.16 6.38 -15.08
CA SER A 168 -7.59 6.61 -16.46
C SER A 168 -7.78 5.31 -17.25
N ASN A 169 -7.38 4.16 -16.66
CA ASN A 169 -7.48 2.83 -17.29
C ASN A 169 -7.92 1.78 -16.27
N MET A 170 -9.12 1.25 -16.45
CA MET A 170 -9.71 0.25 -15.55
C MET A 170 -9.54 -1.21 -16.01
N THR A 171 -8.76 -1.45 -17.04
CA THR A 171 -8.63 -2.77 -17.65
C THR A 171 -8.18 -3.83 -16.64
N GLN A 172 -7.11 -3.57 -15.90
CA GLN A 172 -6.57 -4.52 -14.93
C GLN A 172 -7.47 -4.65 -13.70
N PHE A 173 -8.02 -3.57 -13.18
CA PHE A 173 -8.98 -3.60 -12.08
C PHE A 173 -10.16 -4.53 -12.36
N ARG A 174 -10.71 -4.47 -13.57
CA ARG A 174 -11.84 -5.35 -14.00
C ARG A 174 -11.40 -6.80 -14.15
N ARG A 175 -10.25 -7.02 -14.78
CA ARG A 175 -9.74 -8.38 -15.01
C ARG A 175 -9.46 -9.12 -13.72
N THR A 176 -8.95 -8.44 -12.73
CA THR A 176 -8.49 -9.06 -11.48
C THR A 176 -9.55 -9.04 -10.37
N GLY A 177 -10.65 -8.29 -10.55
CA GLY A 177 -11.81 -8.29 -9.65
C GLY A 177 -11.55 -7.74 -8.25
N ARG A 178 -10.52 -6.87 -8.07
CA ARG A 178 -10.20 -6.27 -6.76
C ARG A 178 -10.92 -4.95 -6.50
N VAL A 179 -11.71 -4.47 -7.46
CA VAL A 179 -12.55 -3.28 -7.28
C VAL A 179 -14.02 -3.67 -7.26
N SER A 180 -14.78 -3.08 -6.34
CA SER A 180 -16.23 -3.22 -6.23
C SER A 180 -16.93 -1.87 -6.35
N GLY A 181 -18.25 -1.89 -6.56
CA GLY A 181 -19.09 -0.70 -6.72
C GLY A 181 -19.54 -0.49 -8.17
N THR A 182 -20.63 0.27 -8.32
CA THR A 182 -21.28 0.53 -9.61
C THR A 182 -20.42 1.32 -10.60
N ALA A 183 -19.46 2.10 -10.12
CA ALA A 183 -18.54 2.88 -10.94
C ALA A 183 -17.49 1.99 -11.67
N ALA A 184 -17.23 0.77 -11.19
CA ALA A 184 -16.34 -0.18 -11.85
C ALA A 184 -16.88 -0.64 -13.21
N MET A 185 -18.19 -0.60 -13.42
CA MET A 185 -18.86 -1.03 -14.67
C MET A 185 -18.82 0.01 -15.80
N VAL A 186 -18.45 1.28 -15.55
CA VAL A 186 -18.66 2.38 -16.52
C VAL A 186 -17.40 2.75 -17.33
N ALA A 187 -16.32 2.03 -17.19
CA ALA A 187 -15.01 2.40 -17.74
C ALA A 187 -14.80 2.15 -19.27
N THR A 188 -15.86 2.01 -20.03
CA THR A 188 -15.79 1.99 -21.52
C THR A 188 -16.05 3.36 -22.17
N ILE A 189 -16.43 4.36 -21.38
CA ILE A 189 -16.68 5.71 -21.88
C ILE A 189 -15.35 6.48 -21.86
N MET A 190 -14.91 6.95 -23.03
CA MET A 190 -13.70 7.75 -23.17
C MET A 190 -13.68 8.94 -22.18
N ASN A 191 -12.53 9.13 -21.54
CA ASN A 191 -12.27 10.26 -20.64
C ASN A 191 -13.04 10.23 -19.29
N ILE A 192 -13.56 9.10 -18.86
CA ILE A 192 -14.12 8.95 -17.50
C ILE A 192 -13.05 8.38 -16.57
N CYS A 193 -12.82 9.07 -15.46
CA CYS A 193 -11.95 8.65 -14.38
C CYS A 193 -12.80 8.24 -13.16
N PRO A 194 -12.87 6.96 -12.81
CA PRO A 194 -13.41 6.53 -11.52
C PRO A 194 -12.57 7.10 -10.38
N ILE A 195 -13.24 7.55 -9.33
CA ILE A 195 -12.62 7.96 -8.07
C ILE A 195 -12.86 6.85 -7.07
N MET A 196 -11.80 6.40 -6.47
CA MET A 196 -11.76 5.20 -5.63
C MET A 196 -11.11 5.49 -4.28
N ARG A 197 -11.46 4.66 -3.30
CA ARG A 197 -10.84 4.65 -1.97
C ARG A 197 -10.85 3.24 -1.40
N LEU A 198 -10.15 3.02 -0.29
CA LEU A 198 -10.38 1.84 0.54
C LEU A 198 -11.50 2.11 1.54
N ASP A 199 -12.32 1.09 1.80
CA ASP A 199 -13.29 1.09 2.89
C ASP A 199 -12.61 0.72 4.24
N ASP A 200 -13.40 0.63 5.30
CA ASP A 200 -12.97 0.22 6.65
C ASP A 200 -12.44 -1.22 6.73
N LYS A 201 -12.72 -2.05 5.72
CA LYS A 201 -12.22 -3.44 5.59
C LYS A 201 -11.00 -3.56 4.67
N GLY A 202 -10.48 -2.44 4.16
CA GLY A 202 -9.33 -2.41 3.26
C GLY A 202 -9.63 -2.88 1.83
N ALA A 203 -10.91 -2.95 1.45
CA ALA A 203 -11.34 -3.28 0.10
C ALA A 203 -11.46 -2.02 -0.77
N ILE A 204 -11.16 -2.16 -2.07
CA ILE A 204 -11.26 -1.04 -3.02
C ILE A 204 -12.72 -0.80 -3.39
N LYS A 205 -13.16 0.44 -3.22
CA LYS A 205 -14.50 0.92 -3.59
C LYS A 205 -14.40 2.11 -4.55
N ALA A 206 -15.07 1.99 -5.69
CA ALA A 206 -15.30 3.12 -6.56
C ALA A 206 -16.57 3.85 -6.08
N TYR A 207 -16.42 5.10 -5.64
CA TYR A 207 -17.54 5.87 -5.03
C TYR A 207 -18.00 7.04 -5.86
N SER A 208 -17.22 7.45 -6.88
CA SER A 208 -17.57 8.52 -7.80
C SER A 208 -16.94 8.31 -9.17
N LYS A 209 -17.37 9.07 -10.14
CA LYS A 209 -16.77 9.12 -11.48
C LYS A 209 -16.82 10.55 -12.00
N VAL A 210 -15.75 10.98 -12.62
CA VAL A 210 -15.63 12.34 -13.18
C VAL A 210 -15.11 12.28 -14.61
N ARG A 211 -15.32 13.37 -15.35
CA ARG A 211 -14.82 13.48 -16.72
C ARG A 211 -13.50 14.26 -16.74
N GLY A 212 -12.44 13.61 -17.21
CA GLY A 212 -11.11 14.20 -17.38
C GLY A 212 -10.24 14.21 -16.13
N LYS A 213 -8.93 14.16 -16.34
CA LYS A 213 -7.90 14.06 -15.29
C LYS A 213 -7.88 15.27 -14.35
N LYS A 214 -8.05 16.49 -14.86
CA LYS A 214 -8.10 17.71 -14.02
C LYS A 214 -9.20 17.62 -12.96
N LYS A 215 -10.40 17.15 -13.36
CA LYS A 215 -11.50 16.99 -12.42
C LYS A 215 -11.26 15.84 -11.44
N ALA A 216 -10.54 14.79 -11.86
CA ALA A 216 -10.14 13.71 -10.98
C ALA A 216 -9.16 14.19 -9.91
N VAL A 217 -8.14 14.97 -10.29
CA VAL A 217 -7.20 15.61 -9.36
C VAL A 217 -7.95 16.50 -8.36
N GLU A 218 -8.79 17.42 -8.84
CA GLU A 218 -9.58 18.31 -7.98
C GLU A 218 -10.45 17.52 -6.96
N THR A 219 -11.11 16.46 -7.44
CA THR A 219 -11.96 15.62 -6.58
C THR A 219 -11.14 14.89 -5.53
N THR A 220 -9.95 14.40 -5.89
CA THR A 220 -9.03 13.72 -4.96
C THR A 220 -8.49 14.69 -3.90
N VAL A 221 -8.12 15.92 -4.29
CA VAL A 221 -7.67 16.98 -3.35
C VAL A 221 -8.80 17.39 -2.39
N ASN A 222 -10.02 17.54 -2.91
CA ASN A 222 -11.18 17.86 -2.07
C ASN A 222 -11.50 16.72 -1.07
N ALA A 223 -11.34 15.47 -1.49
CA ALA A 223 -11.51 14.33 -0.57
C ALA A 223 -10.42 14.34 0.52
N MET A 224 -9.18 14.69 0.19
CA MET A 224 -8.15 14.86 1.23
C MET A 224 -8.49 16.02 2.18
N GLU A 225 -8.93 17.16 1.68
CA GLU A 225 -9.31 18.30 2.53
C GLU A 225 -10.46 17.94 3.50
N GLN A 226 -11.40 17.12 3.03
CA GLN A 226 -12.55 16.69 3.83
C GLN A 226 -12.15 15.75 4.98
N HIS A 227 -11.17 14.88 4.74
CA HIS A 227 -10.84 13.76 5.62
C HIS A 227 -9.53 13.90 6.37
N ALA A 228 -8.60 14.76 5.91
CA ALA A 228 -7.28 14.92 6.53
C ALA A 228 -7.39 15.47 7.95
N GLN A 229 -6.57 14.93 8.84
CA GLN A 229 -6.48 15.42 10.21
C GLN A 229 -6.00 16.88 10.23
N GLY A 230 -6.83 17.79 10.73
CA GLY A 230 -6.55 19.23 10.67
C GLY A 230 -6.98 19.92 9.36
N GLY A 231 -7.63 19.23 8.42
CA GLY A 231 -8.10 19.80 7.16
C GLY A 231 -6.95 20.42 6.35
N ARG A 232 -7.06 21.70 5.99
CA ARG A 232 -6.03 22.45 5.24
C ARG A 232 -4.72 22.65 5.98
N ASP A 233 -4.72 22.59 7.29
CA ASP A 233 -3.53 22.72 8.13
C ASP A 233 -2.78 21.39 8.30
N TYR A 234 -3.13 20.38 7.50
CA TYR A 234 -2.46 19.08 7.52
C TYR A 234 -0.96 19.22 7.26
N ASP A 235 -0.14 18.76 8.20
CA ASP A 235 1.32 18.87 8.20
C ASP A 235 2.07 17.54 8.36
N GLN A 236 1.29 16.42 8.42
CA GLN A 236 1.84 15.09 8.62
C GLN A 236 2.30 14.44 7.29
N ARG A 237 2.66 13.16 7.33
CA ARG A 237 3.08 12.40 6.14
C ARG A 237 2.01 12.42 5.05
N CYS A 238 2.44 12.76 3.85
CA CYS A 238 1.63 12.66 2.64
C CYS A 238 2.46 11.97 1.57
N PHE A 239 1.95 10.84 1.08
CA PHE A 239 2.60 10.10 0.01
C PHE A 239 1.72 10.11 -1.24
N VAL A 240 2.34 10.19 -2.39
CA VAL A 240 1.69 10.06 -3.70
C VAL A 240 2.37 8.93 -4.45
N CYS A 241 1.59 8.10 -5.11
CA CYS A 241 2.16 7.12 -6.03
C CYS A 241 1.45 7.11 -7.38
N HIS A 242 2.12 6.59 -8.39
CA HIS A 242 1.56 6.45 -9.74
C HIS A 242 2.00 5.17 -10.44
N SER A 243 1.23 4.76 -11.44
CA SER A 243 1.57 3.67 -12.35
C SER A 243 1.78 4.21 -13.76
N GLN A 244 3.04 4.44 -14.15
CA GLN A 244 3.46 4.97 -15.46
C GLN A 244 2.73 6.25 -15.93
N CYS A 245 2.40 7.16 -15.02
CA CYS A 245 1.78 8.44 -15.36
C CYS A 245 2.35 9.59 -14.49
N PRO A 246 3.67 9.87 -14.57
CA PRO A 246 4.33 10.86 -13.72
C PRO A 246 3.77 12.26 -13.90
N GLU A 247 3.30 12.63 -15.11
CA GLU A 247 2.67 13.93 -15.37
C GLU A 247 1.37 14.09 -14.58
N ASP A 248 0.56 13.03 -14.47
CA ASP A 248 -0.68 13.06 -13.71
C ASP A 248 -0.40 13.15 -12.21
N ALA A 249 0.65 12.46 -11.74
CA ALA A 249 1.11 12.56 -10.35
C ALA A 249 1.64 13.96 -10.03
N ALA A 250 2.40 14.58 -10.94
CA ALA A 250 2.88 15.94 -10.79
C ALA A 250 1.71 16.96 -10.70
N LEU A 251 0.66 16.79 -11.51
CA LEU A 251 -0.56 17.60 -11.41
C LEU A 251 -1.23 17.46 -10.04
N LEU A 252 -1.30 16.22 -9.50
CA LEU A 252 -1.87 15.99 -8.17
C LEU A 252 -1.00 16.63 -7.08
N ILE A 253 0.32 16.47 -7.13
CA ILE A 253 1.25 17.04 -6.15
C ILE A 253 1.13 18.58 -6.14
N THR A 254 1.15 19.22 -7.32
CA THR A 254 0.99 20.67 -7.43
C THR A 254 -0.32 21.14 -6.77
N ALA A 255 -1.43 20.47 -7.07
CA ALA A 255 -2.73 20.82 -6.51
C ALA A 255 -2.81 20.58 -4.98
N LEU A 256 -2.13 19.54 -4.48
CA LEU A 256 -2.01 19.28 -3.04
C LEU A 256 -1.19 20.36 -2.33
N GLU A 257 -0.04 20.75 -2.89
CA GLU A 257 0.83 21.79 -2.31
C GLU A 257 0.19 23.17 -2.32
N GLU A 258 -0.64 23.47 -3.32
CA GLU A 258 -1.45 24.69 -3.35
C GLU A 258 -2.55 24.70 -2.29
N ARG A 259 -3.18 23.55 -2.03
CA ARG A 259 -4.27 23.41 -1.08
C ARG A 259 -3.81 23.27 0.37
N PHE A 260 -2.66 22.60 0.60
CA PHE A 260 -2.08 22.27 1.90
C PHE A 260 -0.67 22.89 2.03
N PRO A 261 -0.55 24.16 2.47
CA PRO A 261 0.72 24.87 2.45
C PRO A 261 1.85 24.19 3.23
N HIS A 262 1.51 23.44 4.30
CA HIS A 262 2.46 22.72 5.12
C HIS A 262 3.07 21.48 4.44
N LEU A 263 2.48 21.02 3.34
CA LEU A 263 3.01 19.89 2.56
C LEU A 263 4.01 20.29 1.48
N LYS A 264 4.21 21.60 1.24
CA LYS A 264 5.08 22.09 0.17
C LYS A 264 6.50 21.52 0.28
N GLY A 265 6.93 20.78 -0.74
CA GLY A 265 8.23 20.11 -0.79
C GLY A 265 8.39 18.90 0.14
N LYS A 266 7.31 18.44 0.77
CA LYS A 266 7.33 17.31 1.73
C LYS A 266 6.60 16.06 1.22
N ILE A 267 5.87 16.17 0.11
CA ILE A 267 5.13 15.03 -0.46
C ILE A 267 6.13 14.04 -1.04
N ARG A 268 6.07 12.80 -0.58
CA ARG A 268 6.89 11.71 -1.15
C ARG A 268 6.20 11.13 -2.37
N LEU A 269 6.87 11.16 -3.51
CA LEU A 269 6.45 10.50 -4.74
C LEU A 269 7.08 9.10 -4.82
N CYS A 270 6.26 8.09 -5.14
CA CYS A 270 6.67 6.70 -5.30
C CYS A 270 6.06 6.11 -6.57
N ASP A 271 6.63 5.01 -7.05
CA ASP A 271 6.05 4.18 -8.08
C ASP A 271 5.12 3.13 -7.48
N ILE A 272 4.05 2.78 -8.19
CA ILE A 272 3.27 1.58 -7.89
C ILE A 272 4.07 0.36 -8.33
N GLY A 273 4.36 -0.53 -7.38
CA GLY A 273 5.13 -1.76 -7.59
C GLY A 273 4.43 -2.79 -8.46
N THR A 274 5.12 -3.88 -8.77
CA THR A 274 4.68 -4.87 -9.76
C THR A 274 3.44 -5.65 -9.32
N ILE A 275 3.29 -5.93 -8.02
CA ILE A 275 2.11 -6.64 -7.49
C ILE A 275 0.86 -5.76 -7.55
N ILE A 276 0.93 -4.55 -7.03
CA ILE A 276 -0.20 -3.61 -7.08
C ILE A 276 -0.48 -3.23 -8.54
N GLY A 277 0.57 -3.00 -9.35
CA GLY A 277 0.49 -2.72 -10.78
C GLY A 277 -0.19 -3.82 -11.60
N SER A 278 -0.04 -5.10 -11.22
CA SER A 278 -0.73 -6.23 -11.85
C SER A 278 -2.25 -6.10 -11.75
N HIS A 279 -2.76 -5.44 -10.71
CA HIS A 279 -4.18 -5.25 -10.46
C HIS A 279 -4.69 -3.86 -10.85
N SER A 280 -3.88 -2.82 -10.73
CA SER A 280 -4.24 -1.44 -11.07
C SER A 280 -3.98 -1.09 -12.54
N GLY A 281 -2.95 -1.66 -13.14
CA GLY A 281 -2.49 -1.30 -14.48
C GLY A 281 -1.89 0.11 -14.54
N PRO A 282 -1.49 0.56 -15.75
CA PRO A 282 -0.99 1.91 -15.96
C PRO A 282 -2.11 2.96 -15.85
N GLY A 283 -1.76 4.20 -15.47
CA GLY A 283 -2.66 5.34 -15.43
C GLY A 283 -3.41 5.53 -14.10
N THR A 284 -2.95 4.89 -13.01
CA THR A 284 -3.46 5.09 -11.66
C THR A 284 -2.59 6.11 -10.91
N VAL A 285 -3.25 7.05 -10.22
CA VAL A 285 -2.60 8.02 -9.31
C VAL A 285 -3.32 7.99 -7.97
N ALA A 286 -2.55 7.94 -6.88
CA ALA A 286 -3.09 7.86 -5.53
C ALA A 286 -2.38 8.85 -4.59
N VAL A 287 -3.13 9.34 -3.58
CA VAL A 287 -2.61 10.06 -2.42
C VAL A 287 -2.99 9.33 -1.13
N PHE A 288 -2.06 9.34 -0.18
CA PHE A 288 -2.18 8.68 1.11
C PHE A 288 -1.84 9.66 2.23
N PHE A 289 -2.69 9.67 3.25
CA PHE A 289 -2.57 10.60 4.38
C PHE A 289 -3.29 10.06 5.61
N LEU A 290 -3.02 10.62 6.77
CA LEU A 290 -3.75 10.34 8.01
C LEU A 290 -4.97 11.26 8.15
N GLY A 291 -6.11 10.69 8.52
CA GLY A 291 -7.35 11.42 8.63
C GLY A 291 -8.29 10.88 9.72
N ASP A 292 -9.57 11.11 9.51
CA ASP A 292 -10.65 10.49 10.30
C ASP A 292 -10.76 8.98 10.00
N GLU A 293 -11.68 8.28 10.66
CA GLU A 293 -11.96 6.88 10.37
C GLU A 293 -12.51 6.73 8.94
N ARG A 294 -11.96 5.78 8.18
CA ARG A 294 -12.47 5.46 6.84
C ARG A 294 -13.93 5.01 6.93
N PRO A 295 -14.81 5.48 6.01
CA PRO A 295 -16.22 5.15 6.07
C PRO A 295 -16.46 3.66 5.79
N THR A 296 -17.39 3.09 6.53
CA THR A 296 -18.06 1.83 6.18
C THR A 296 -18.79 2.02 4.85
N MET A 297 -18.64 1.07 3.96
CA MET A 297 -19.39 1.06 2.70
C MET A 297 -20.10 -0.28 2.56
N ASP A 298 -21.43 -0.21 2.53
CA ASP A 298 -22.33 -1.33 2.28
C ASP A 298 -22.19 -1.89 0.84
#